data_d288f4addbf913c28bbd4fe87ae5baeb
#
_entry.id   d288f4addbf913c28bbd4fe87ae5baeb
#
_cell.length_a   1.000
_cell.length_b   1.000
_cell.length_c   1.000
_cell.angle_alpha   90.00
_cell.angle_beta   90.00
_cell.angle_gamma   90.00
#
_symmetry.space_group_name_H-M   'P 1'
#
loop_
_entity.id
_entity.type
_entity.pdbx_description
1 polymer ?
#
loop_
_entity_poly.entity_id
_entity_poly.type
_entity_poly.pdbx_seq_one_letter_code
_entity_poly.pdbx_strand_id
1 'polypeptide(L)'
;FKEEFAAALAELEKEDTVLCICDIFFGSPFNGAVEILEGSKGAFSYKIMTGLNLPMLIELCMGVMSGSTDLEEIANAASHAGSEGITVYQKEQEETEKEDEEEIL
;
A
#
# COMPACT_ATOMS: atom_id res chain seq x y z
N PHE A 1 -5.26 18.41 8.56
CA PHE A 1 -4.73 17.06 8.29
C PHE A 1 -3.74 16.60 9.37
N LYS A 2 -2.71 17.37 9.65
CA LYS A 2 -1.65 16.97 10.59
C LYS A 2 -2.16 16.70 12.00
N GLU A 3 -3.07 17.55 12.49
CA GLU A 3 -3.64 17.39 13.82
C GLU A 3 -4.46 16.12 13.93
N GLU A 4 -5.25 15.81 12.93
CA GLU A 4 -6.08 14.61 12.88
C GLU A 4 -5.21 13.36 12.81
N PHE A 5 -4.17 13.40 11.99
CA PHE A 5 -3.23 12.30 11.85
C PHE A 5 -2.48 12.03 13.15
N ALA A 6 -1.97 13.08 13.78
CA ALA A 6 -1.30 12.96 15.07
C ALA A 6 -2.23 12.41 16.15
N ALA A 7 -3.49 12.83 16.16
CA ALA A 7 -4.48 12.32 17.10
C ALA A 7 -4.76 10.83 16.89
N ALA A 8 -4.83 10.39 15.64
CA ALA A 8 -5.01 8.98 15.33
C ALA A 8 -3.83 8.14 15.80
N LEU A 9 -2.61 8.62 15.60
CA LEU A 9 -1.39 7.94 16.07
C LEU A 9 -1.36 7.85 17.60
N ALA A 10 -1.86 8.87 18.29
CA ALA A 10 -1.88 8.88 19.76
C ALA A 10 -2.77 7.79 20.36
N GLU A 11 -3.71 7.26 19.60
CA GLU A 11 -4.58 6.17 20.02
C GLU A 11 -3.90 4.80 19.96
N LEU A 12 -2.77 4.70 19.27
CA LEU A 12 -2.04 3.44 19.10
C LEU A 12 -1.17 3.14 20.32
N GLU A 13 -0.94 1.86 20.55
CA GLU A 13 -0.04 1.41 21.60
C GLU A 13 1.41 1.44 21.12
N LYS A 14 2.37 1.48 22.04
CA LYS A 14 3.80 1.56 21.69
C LYS A 14 4.31 0.40 20.83
N GLU A 15 3.67 -0.74 20.96
CA GLU A 15 4.07 -1.95 20.24
C GLU A 15 3.48 -2.04 18.84
N ASP A 16 2.54 -1.16 18.53
CA ASP A 16 1.88 -1.18 17.23
C ASP A 16 2.85 -0.76 16.13
N THR A 17 2.74 -1.43 15.00
CA THR A 17 3.45 -1.06 13.79
C THR A 17 2.49 -0.29 12.89
N VAL A 18 3.03 0.70 12.17
CA VAL A 18 2.21 1.62 11.37
C VAL A 18 2.58 1.50 9.90
N LEU A 19 1.59 1.20 9.06
CA LEU A 19 1.75 1.28 7.63
C LEU A 19 0.85 2.41 7.14
N CYS A 20 1.48 3.49 6.71
CA CYS A 20 0.80 4.67 6.19
C CYS A 20 0.72 4.57 4.67
N ILE A 21 -0.45 4.81 4.10
CA ILE A 21 -0.67 4.69 2.67
C ILE A 21 -1.18 6.00 2.13
N CYS A 22 -0.49 6.52 1.12
CA CYS A 22 -0.84 7.77 0.47
C CYS A 22 -1.10 7.53 -1.02
N ASP A 23 -1.88 8.39 -1.62
CA ASP A 23 -2.18 8.30 -3.05
C ASP A 23 -0.99 8.73 -3.91
N ILE A 24 -0.33 9.82 -3.56
CA ILE A 24 0.72 10.43 -4.39
C ILE A 24 1.99 10.67 -3.57
N PHE A 25 3.12 10.31 -4.14
CA PHE A 25 4.43 10.62 -3.59
C PHE A 25 4.64 12.14 -3.61
N PHE A 26 5.14 12.69 -2.51
CA PHE A 26 5.32 14.13 -2.30
C PHE A 26 4.05 14.99 -2.36
N GLY A 27 2.86 14.39 -2.26
CA GLY A 27 1.65 15.16 -2.03
C GLY A 27 1.57 15.66 -0.59
N SER A 28 0.62 16.57 -0.31
CA SER A 28 0.46 17.11 1.04
C SER A 28 0.24 16.07 2.13
N PRO A 29 -0.60 15.04 1.92
CA PRO A 29 -0.73 13.99 2.92
C PRO A 29 0.56 13.22 3.17
N PHE A 30 1.32 12.92 2.11
CA PHE A 30 2.60 12.25 2.24
C PHE A 30 3.58 13.08 3.06
N ASN A 31 3.74 14.36 2.70
CA ASN A 31 4.68 15.24 3.39
C ASN A 31 4.30 15.42 4.87
N GLY A 32 3.01 15.55 5.16
CA GLY A 32 2.53 15.67 6.53
C GLY A 32 2.76 14.41 7.33
N ALA A 33 2.53 13.24 6.74
CA ALA A 33 2.76 11.96 7.41
C ALA A 33 4.25 11.76 7.72
N VAL A 34 5.13 12.06 6.77
CA VAL A 34 6.59 11.95 6.97
C VAL A 34 7.01 12.84 8.14
N GLU A 35 6.58 14.09 8.15
CA GLU A 35 6.92 15.04 9.20
C GLU A 35 6.52 14.52 10.59
N ILE A 36 5.31 14.02 10.71
CA ILE A 36 4.79 13.54 12.00
C ILE A 36 5.46 12.23 12.42
N LEU A 37 5.60 11.28 11.50
CA LEU A 37 6.20 9.98 11.83
C LEU A 37 7.69 10.10 12.16
N GLU A 38 8.43 10.90 11.41
CA GLU A 38 9.84 11.16 11.73
C GLU A 38 9.97 11.92 13.04
N GLY A 39 9.07 12.85 13.29
CA GLY A 39 9.04 13.59 14.54
C GLY A 39 8.70 12.76 15.78
N SER A 40 8.17 11.55 15.58
CA SER A 40 7.84 10.65 16.70
C SER A 40 9.07 10.03 17.36
N LYS A 41 10.25 10.22 16.80
CA LYS A 41 11.54 9.81 17.37
C LYS A 41 11.61 8.33 17.76
N GLY A 42 11.14 7.48 16.88
CA GLY A 42 11.20 6.03 17.10
C GLY A 42 10.10 5.47 18.00
N ALA A 43 9.08 6.26 18.30
CA ALA A 43 7.93 5.78 19.09
C ALA A 43 7.18 4.67 18.35
N PHE A 44 7.24 4.67 17.02
CA PHE A 44 6.58 3.68 16.18
C PHE A 44 7.55 3.09 15.17
N SER A 45 7.40 1.80 14.89
CA SER A 45 7.98 1.21 13.70
C SER A 45 7.01 1.48 12.56
N TYR A 46 7.47 2.09 11.47
CA TYR A 46 6.56 2.50 10.40
C TYR A 46 7.15 2.34 9.00
N LYS A 47 6.26 2.26 8.02
CA LYS A 47 6.57 2.41 6.61
C LYS A 47 5.52 3.29 5.97
N ILE A 48 5.88 3.98 4.90
CA ILE A 48 4.96 4.81 4.12
C ILE A 48 4.96 4.30 2.68
N MET A 49 3.77 4.01 2.17
CA MET A 49 3.58 3.60 0.79
C MET A 49 2.82 4.67 0.03
N THR A 50 3.10 4.78 -1.26
CA THR A 50 2.38 5.69 -2.15
C THR A 50 1.83 4.93 -3.35
N GLY A 51 0.98 5.58 -4.14
CA GLY A 51 0.41 4.97 -5.32
C GLY A 51 -0.76 4.06 -5.02
N LEU A 52 -1.53 4.37 -3.99
CA LEU A 52 -2.67 3.54 -3.57
C LEU A 52 -3.61 3.25 -4.74
N ASN A 53 -3.90 1.97 -4.94
CA ASN A 53 -4.97 1.51 -5.81
C ASN A 53 -5.70 0.35 -5.15
N LEU A 54 -6.81 -0.07 -5.72
CA LEU A 54 -7.66 -1.08 -5.08
C LEU A 54 -6.96 -2.44 -4.90
N PRO A 55 -6.24 -3.00 -5.88
CA PRO A 55 -5.51 -4.25 -5.66
C PRO A 55 -4.52 -4.17 -4.51
N MET A 56 -3.80 -3.06 -4.38
CA MET A 56 -2.90 -2.83 -3.24
C MET A 56 -3.67 -2.86 -1.93
N LEU A 57 -4.79 -2.15 -1.86
CA LEU A 57 -5.58 -2.07 -0.64
C LEU A 57 -6.12 -3.44 -0.22
N ILE A 58 -6.59 -4.23 -1.17
CA ILE A 58 -7.09 -5.58 -0.90
C ILE A 58 -5.97 -6.44 -0.30
N GLU A 59 -4.79 -6.40 -0.89
CA GLU A 59 -3.64 -7.18 -0.41
C GLU A 59 -3.22 -6.74 1.00
N LEU A 60 -3.22 -5.44 1.26
CA LEU A 60 -2.93 -4.91 2.59
C LEU A 60 -3.91 -5.42 3.64
N CYS A 61 -5.21 -5.38 3.31
CA CYS A 61 -6.23 -5.88 4.22
C CYS A 61 -6.05 -7.36 4.52
N MET A 62 -5.73 -8.17 3.51
CA MET A 62 -5.46 -9.60 3.70
C MET A 62 -4.24 -9.83 4.59
N GLY A 63 -3.18 -9.06 4.39
CA GLY A 63 -1.98 -9.15 5.22
C GLY A 63 -2.25 -8.84 6.68
N VAL A 64 -2.98 -7.75 6.93
CA VAL A 64 -3.34 -7.36 8.29
C VAL A 64 -4.26 -8.40 8.94
N MET A 65 -5.23 -8.89 8.20
CA MET A 65 -6.17 -9.90 8.71
C MET A 65 -5.51 -11.23 9.02
N SER A 66 -4.39 -11.53 8.38
CA SER A 66 -3.62 -12.75 8.68
C SER A 66 -2.87 -12.67 10.01
N GLY A 67 -2.84 -11.49 10.62
CA GLY A 67 -2.16 -11.27 11.90
C GLY A 67 -0.68 -10.94 11.77
N SER A 68 -0.17 -10.78 10.55
CA SER A 68 1.24 -10.44 10.35
C SER A 68 1.52 -9.01 10.84
N THR A 69 2.66 -8.84 11.49
CA THR A 69 3.18 -7.52 11.90
C THR A 69 4.46 -7.17 11.17
N ASP A 70 4.86 -7.99 10.19
CA ASP A 70 6.03 -7.72 9.37
C ASP A 70 5.67 -6.71 8.28
N LEU A 71 5.96 -5.42 8.55
CA LEU A 71 5.63 -4.33 7.63
C LEU A 71 6.31 -4.48 6.27
N GLU A 72 7.53 -4.99 6.24
CA GLU A 72 8.25 -5.15 4.98
C GLU A 72 7.58 -6.20 4.09
N GLU A 73 7.21 -7.32 4.66
CA GLU A 73 6.49 -8.37 3.92
C GLU A 73 5.15 -7.88 3.40
N ILE A 74 4.37 -7.24 4.27
CA ILE A 74 3.05 -6.69 3.90
C ILE A 74 3.19 -5.63 2.80
N ALA A 75 4.14 -4.72 2.95
CA ALA A 75 4.36 -3.65 1.97
C ALA A 75 4.82 -4.19 0.63
N ASN A 76 5.71 -5.18 0.62
CA ASN A 76 6.20 -5.77 -0.62
C ASN A 76 5.09 -6.52 -1.37
N ALA A 77 4.28 -7.29 -0.66
CA ALA A 77 3.14 -7.99 -1.26
C ALA A 77 2.13 -7.00 -1.85
N ALA A 78 1.83 -5.93 -1.12
CA ALA A 78 0.90 -4.91 -1.56
C ALA A 78 1.44 -4.13 -2.78
N SER A 79 2.72 -3.80 -2.77
CA SER A 79 3.36 -3.12 -3.89
C SER A 79 3.29 -3.96 -5.16
N HIS A 80 3.55 -5.25 -5.04
CA HIS A 80 3.45 -6.19 -6.16
C HIS A 80 2.01 -6.27 -6.68
N ALA A 81 1.04 -6.45 -5.80
CA ALA A 81 -0.37 -6.52 -6.18
C ALA A 81 -0.84 -5.23 -6.86
N GLY A 82 -0.40 -4.08 -6.35
CA GLY A 82 -0.73 -2.79 -6.94
C GLY A 82 -0.17 -2.63 -8.34
N SER A 83 1.07 -3.02 -8.55
CA SER A 83 1.72 -2.98 -9.86
C SER A 83 1.03 -3.90 -10.85
N GLU A 84 0.75 -5.12 -10.46
CA GLU A 84 0.07 -6.10 -11.31
C GLU A 84 -1.35 -5.69 -11.66
N GLY A 85 -1.97 -4.89 -10.81
CA GLY A 85 -3.31 -4.38 -11.04
C GLY A 85 -3.39 -3.26 -12.07
N ILE A 86 -2.26 -2.73 -12.52
CA ILE A 86 -2.22 -1.66 -13.53
C ILE A 86 -2.13 -2.32 -14.90
N THR A 87 -3.19 -2.21 -15.68
CA THR A 87 -3.28 -2.86 -16.99
C THR A 87 -3.84 -1.88 -18.00
N VAL A 88 -3.25 -1.85 -19.17
CA VAL A 88 -3.77 -1.08 -20.30
C VAL A 88 -4.49 -2.05 -21.24
N TYR A 89 -5.79 -1.87 -21.37
CA TYR A 89 -6.57 -2.70 -22.28
C TYR A 89 -6.27 -2.32 -23.74
N GLN A 90 -5.99 -3.33 -24.55
CA GLN A 90 -5.78 -3.16 -25.97
C GLN A 90 -6.45 -4.33 -26.71
N LYS A 91 -7.20 -4.01 -27.73
CA LYS A 91 -7.91 -5.03 -28.53
C LYS A 91 -6.97 -6.07 -29.14
N GLU A 92 -5.81 -5.62 -29.61
CA GLU A 92 -4.80 -6.51 -30.21
C GLU A 92 -4.25 -7.49 -29.18
N GLN A 93 -4.02 -7.04 -27.95
CA GLN A 93 -3.55 -7.87 -26.85
C GLN A 93 -4.58 -8.95 -26.50
N GLU A 94 -5.87 -8.59 -26.46
CA GLU A 94 -6.95 -9.53 -26.22
C GLU A 94 -7.02 -10.61 -27.28
N GLU A 95 -6.91 -10.25 -28.56
CA GLU A 95 -6.92 -11.20 -29.67
C GLU A 95 -5.74 -12.17 -29.57
N THR A 96 -4.56 -11.67 -29.22
CA THR A 96 -3.37 -12.50 -29.04
C THR A 96 -3.55 -13.50 -27.89
N GLU A 97 -4.13 -13.07 -26.79
CA GLU A 97 -4.41 -13.96 -25.66
C GLU A 97 -5.39 -15.06 -26.03
N LYS A 98 -6.41 -14.74 -26.83
CA LYS A 98 -7.37 -15.74 -27.31
C LYS A 98 -6.72 -16.75 -28.22
N GLU A 99 -5.84 -16.33 -29.11
CA GLU A 99 -5.10 -17.23 -29.97
C GLU A 99 -4.21 -18.18 -29.18
N ASP A 100 -3.53 -17.67 -28.15
CA ASP A 100 -2.71 -18.48 -27.27
C ASP A 100 -3.54 -19.53 -26.52
N GLU A 101 -4.73 -19.16 -26.05
CA GLU A 101 -5.64 -20.09 -25.39
C GLU A 101 -6.11 -21.19 -26.36
N GLU A 102 -6.41 -20.84 -27.59
CA GLU A 102 -6.82 -21.81 -28.63
C GLU A 102 -5.71 -22.79 -28.95
N GLU A 103 -4.46 -22.34 -29.00
CA GLU A 103 -3.31 -23.20 -29.25
C GLU A 103 -3.07 -24.20 -28.12
N ILE A 104 -3.37 -23.84 -26.90
CA ILE A 104 -3.20 -24.72 -25.73
C ILE A 104 -4.28 -25.79 -25.69
N LEU A 105 -5.46 -25.47 -26.19
CA LEU A 105 -6.58 -26.39 -26.23
C LEU A 105 -6.52 -27.35 -27.40
#